data_67c2861a918d6791b969ed4349e0a3d2
#
_entry.id   67c2861a918d6791b969ed4349e0a3d2
#
_cell.length_a   1.000
_cell.length_b   1.000
_cell.length_c   1.000
_cell.angle_alpha   90.00
_cell.angle_beta   90.00
_cell.angle_gamma   90.00
#
_symmetry.space_group_name_H-M   'P 1'
#
loop_
_entity.id
_entity.type
_entity.pdbx_description
1 polymer ?
#
loop_
_entity_poly.entity_id
_entity_poly.type
_entity_poly.pdbx_seq_one_letter_code
_entity_poly.pdbx_strand_id
1 'polypeptide(L)'
;MKILCFGDSNTYGYDPRSYLGGRYGEAVRWPALLGALPGVEVTERGENGRCIPHRDYQLRGALSELTRGGTVDIITIMLGGNDLMTEPEFFAEDVAERMEDFLLYLRGQPQLQGVELLLISPPPMQPGQWTTEPRLLGESRRLPGLYAELASGLGLRHLAAPSASRSLDFDGVHLTEYGHRLLFEAVRELIAA
;
A
#
# COMPACT_ATOMS: atom_id res chain seq x y z
N MET A 1 -4.21 18.00 9.17
CA MET A 1 -3.27 17.16 8.40
C MET A 1 -4.06 16.49 7.29
N LYS A 2 -3.57 16.58 6.05
CA LYS A 2 -4.20 15.97 4.86
C LYS A 2 -3.36 14.79 4.39
N ILE A 3 -3.96 13.62 4.29
CA ILE A 3 -3.29 12.38 3.90
C ILE A 3 -3.96 11.81 2.66
N LEU A 4 -3.16 11.41 1.66
CA LEU A 4 -3.64 10.65 0.52
C LEU A 4 -3.12 9.22 0.64
N CYS A 5 -4.02 8.24 0.65
CA CYS A 5 -3.67 6.83 0.74
C CYS A 5 -3.72 6.19 -0.65
N PHE A 6 -2.55 6.01 -1.29
CA PHE A 6 -2.40 5.41 -2.61
C PHE A 6 -2.00 3.95 -2.48
N GLY A 7 -2.77 3.05 -3.10
CA GLY A 7 -2.49 1.61 -2.98
C GLY A 7 -3.43 0.74 -3.80
N ASP A 8 -3.38 -0.54 -3.51
CA ASP A 8 -4.15 -1.60 -4.17
C ASP A 8 -5.48 -1.91 -3.44
N SER A 9 -5.95 -3.14 -3.57
CA SER A 9 -7.16 -3.67 -2.93
C SER A 9 -7.13 -3.58 -1.41
N ASN A 10 -5.97 -3.71 -0.77
CA ASN A 10 -5.81 -3.56 0.68
C ASN A 10 -5.97 -2.10 1.14
N THR A 11 -5.68 -1.14 0.28
CA THR A 11 -5.99 0.28 0.53
C THR A 11 -7.43 0.61 0.15
N TYR A 12 -7.96 0.03 -0.93
CA TYR A 12 -9.36 0.12 -1.30
C TYR A 12 -10.28 -0.44 -0.21
N GLY A 13 -9.84 -1.49 0.49
CA GLY A 13 -10.61 -2.20 1.49
C GLY A 13 -11.51 -3.26 0.86
N TYR A 14 -10.97 -4.03 -0.09
CA TYR A 14 -11.68 -5.15 -0.70
C TYR A 14 -12.06 -6.18 0.37
N ASP A 15 -13.33 -6.61 0.34
CA ASP A 15 -13.86 -7.66 1.21
C ASP A 15 -13.97 -8.98 0.42
N PRO A 16 -13.06 -9.94 0.60
CA PRO A 16 -13.07 -11.20 -0.14
C PRO A 16 -14.24 -12.11 0.23
N ARG A 17 -14.94 -11.84 1.34
CA ARG A 17 -16.14 -12.57 1.75
C ARG A 17 -17.41 -12.04 1.10
N SER A 18 -17.35 -10.87 0.50
CA SER A 18 -18.47 -10.29 -0.21
C SER A 18 -18.73 -11.03 -1.51
N TYR A 19 -19.93 -11.59 -1.66
CA TYR A 19 -20.33 -12.36 -2.84
C TYR A 19 -20.29 -11.56 -4.14
N LEU A 20 -20.29 -10.24 -4.07
CA LEU A 20 -20.31 -9.33 -5.24
C LEU A 20 -19.03 -8.48 -5.36
N GLY A 21 -17.91 -8.91 -4.76
CA GLY A 21 -16.67 -8.13 -4.79
C GLY A 21 -16.80 -6.81 -4.04
N GLY A 22 -17.43 -6.85 -2.88
CA GLY A 22 -17.72 -5.68 -2.08
C GLY A 22 -16.50 -5.02 -1.47
N ARG A 23 -16.77 -3.94 -0.77
CA ARG A 23 -15.80 -3.13 -0.05
C ARG A 23 -16.23 -3.04 1.41
N TYR A 24 -15.27 -3.19 2.33
CA TYR A 24 -15.55 -2.94 3.76
C TYR A 24 -16.11 -1.52 3.99
N GLY A 25 -16.95 -1.37 4.99
CA GLY A 25 -17.48 -0.07 5.42
C GLY A 25 -16.39 0.85 5.98
N GLU A 26 -16.72 2.13 6.12
CA GLU A 26 -15.77 3.15 6.61
C GLU A 26 -15.27 2.87 8.04
N ALA A 27 -16.08 2.23 8.86
CA ALA A 27 -15.70 1.83 10.22
C ALA A 27 -14.64 0.72 10.28
N VAL A 28 -14.25 0.14 9.13
CA VAL A 28 -13.30 -0.98 9.02
C VAL A 28 -12.04 -0.60 8.28
N ARG A 29 -12.17 0.07 7.14
CA ARG A 29 -11.03 0.38 6.26
C ARG A 29 -10.00 1.28 6.95
N TRP A 30 -8.73 0.86 6.93
CA TRP A 30 -7.65 1.59 7.58
C TRP A 30 -7.51 3.07 7.14
N PRO A 31 -7.72 3.44 5.84
CA PRO A 31 -7.67 4.85 5.48
C PRO A 31 -8.87 5.64 6.03
N ALA A 32 -10.07 5.05 6.03
CA ALA A 32 -11.25 5.70 6.58
C ALA A 32 -11.16 5.88 8.10
N LEU A 33 -10.59 4.91 8.81
CA LEU A 33 -10.31 5.02 10.25
C LEU A 33 -9.33 6.16 10.55
N LEU A 34 -8.30 6.40 9.69
CA LEU A 34 -7.43 7.57 9.81
C LEU A 34 -8.21 8.87 9.62
N GLY A 35 -9.11 8.92 8.63
CA GLY A 35 -9.95 10.09 8.36
C GLY A 35 -10.97 10.39 9.47
N ALA A 36 -11.25 9.42 10.35
CA ALA A 36 -12.09 9.62 11.52
C ALA A 36 -11.35 10.28 12.70
N LEU A 37 -10.03 10.44 12.62
CA LEU A 37 -9.22 11.10 13.66
C LEU A 37 -9.44 12.63 13.64
N PRO A 38 -9.51 13.29 14.79
CA PRO A 38 -9.66 14.73 14.85
C PRO A 38 -8.54 15.48 14.10
N GLY A 39 -8.93 16.36 13.19
CA GLY A 39 -7.98 17.18 12.41
C GLY A 39 -7.25 16.44 11.27
N VAL A 40 -7.67 15.23 10.94
CA VAL A 40 -7.16 14.45 9.82
C VAL A 40 -8.19 14.40 8.70
N GLU A 41 -7.77 14.75 7.49
CA GLU A 41 -8.56 14.61 6.25
C GLU A 41 -7.87 13.57 5.38
N VAL A 42 -8.59 12.52 4.95
CA VAL A 42 -8.04 11.44 4.15
C VAL A 42 -8.69 11.38 2.77
N THR A 43 -7.85 11.26 1.75
CA THR A 43 -8.27 10.92 0.39
C THR A 43 -7.87 9.48 0.08
N GLU A 44 -8.85 8.62 -0.13
CA GLU A 44 -8.63 7.21 -0.48
C GLU A 44 -8.43 7.06 -1.99
N ARG A 45 -7.30 6.50 -2.41
CA ARG A 45 -6.91 6.17 -3.79
C ARG A 45 -6.45 4.71 -3.90
N GLY A 46 -7.22 3.81 -3.29
CA GLY A 46 -7.07 2.36 -3.46
C GLY A 46 -7.77 1.87 -4.73
N GLU A 47 -7.16 0.96 -5.47
CA GLU A 47 -7.71 0.33 -6.66
C GLU A 47 -7.38 -1.16 -6.68
N ASN A 48 -8.41 -2.00 -6.89
CA ASN A 48 -8.22 -3.45 -6.94
C ASN A 48 -7.27 -3.86 -8.06
N GLY A 49 -6.29 -4.70 -7.73
CA GLY A 49 -5.33 -5.22 -8.70
C GLY A 49 -4.23 -4.23 -9.12
N ARG A 50 -4.14 -3.06 -8.49
CA ARG A 50 -3.11 -2.07 -8.85
C ARG A 50 -1.72 -2.63 -8.58
N CYS A 51 -0.90 -2.69 -9.64
CA CYS A 51 0.54 -2.86 -9.57
C CYS A 51 1.26 -1.52 -9.42
N ILE A 52 2.55 -1.55 -9.15
CA ILE A 52 3.38 -0.36 -9.11
C ILE A 52 3.42 0.28 -10.51
N PRO A 53 3.07 1.58 -10.65
CA PRO A 53 3.18 2.29 -11.93
C PRO A 53 4.63 2.31 -12.44
N HIS A 54 4.85 1.84 -13.66
CA HIS A 54 6.20 1.75 -14.25
C HIS A 54 6.27 2.19 -15.71
N ARG A 55 5.13 2.21 -16.43
CA ARG A 55 5.07 2.72 -17.80
C ARG A 55 4.70 4.20 -17.78
N ASP A 56 5.17 4.96 -18.76
CA ASP A 56 4.93 6.41 -18.85
C ASP A 56 3.47 6.81 -18.63
N TYR A 57 2.52 6.10 -19.24
CA TYR A 57 1.10 6.43 -19.07
C TYR A 57 0.58 6.12 -17.67
N GLN A 58 1.10 5.05 -17.02
CA GLN A 58 0.76 4.69 -15.64
C GLN A 58 1.34 5.72 -14.67
N LEU A 59 2.60 6.12 -14.87
CA LEU A 59 3.27 7.15 -14.06
C LEU A 59 2.51 8.49 -14.14
N ARG A 60 2.14 8.94 -15.35
CA ARG A 60 1.33 10.16 -15.53
C ARG A 60 -0.07 10.01 -14.93
N GLY A 61 -0.70 8.84 -15.05
CA GLY A 61 -1.98 8.53 -14.44
C GLY A 61 -1.93 8.62 -12.92
N ALA A 62 -0.93 7.97 -12.31
CA ALA A 62 -0.70 8.02 -10.87
C ALA A 62 -0.46 9.46 -10.39
N LEU A 63 0.40 10.23 -11.06
CA LEU A 63 0.64 11.63 -10.72
C LEU A 63 -0.65 12.45 -10.78
N SER A 64 -1.47 12.26 -11.82
CA SER A 64 -2.78 12.93 -11.93
C SER A 64 -3.72 12.58 -10.78
N GLU A 65 -3.73 11.32 -10.32
CA GLU A 65 -4.52 10.91 -9.16
C GLU A 65 -4.01 11.53 -7.85
N LEU A 66 -2.69 11.54 -7.67
CA LEU A 66 -2.04 12.04 -6.47
C LEU A 66 -2.18 13.56 -6.30
N THR A 67 -2.31 14.30 -7.41
CA THR A 67 -2.43 15.77 -7.40
C THR A 67 -3.87 16.25 -7.52
N ARG A 68 -4.81 15.34 -7.80
CA ARG A 68 -6.24 15.71 -7.91
C ARG A 68 -6.83 16.01 -6.53
N GLY A 69 -7.28 17.23 -6.34
CA GLY A 69 -7.92 17.68 -5.09
C GLY A 69 -7.04 18.63 -4.27
N GLY A 70 -5.88 19.02 -4.79
CA GLY A 70 -5.01 20.01 -4.16
C GLY A 70 -3.84 19.37 -3.38
N THR A 71 -3.19 20.18 -2.58
CA THR A 71 -2.01 19.76 -1.81
C THR A 71 -2.39 18.91 -0.61
N VAL A 72 -1.57 17.90 -0.34
CA VAL A 72 -1.64 17.05 0.85
C VAL A 72 -0.32 17.15 1.62
N ASP A 73 -0.36 16.78 2.90
CA ASP A 73 0.84 16.78 3.73
C ASP A 73 1.62 15.48 3.56
N ILE A 74 0.89 14.34 3.47
CA ILE A 74 1.47 12.98 3.39
C ILE A 74 0.78 12.20 2.27
N ILE A 75 1.58 11.46 1.50
CA ILE A 75 1.11 10.40 0.60
C ILE A 75 1.63 9.08 1.14
N THR A 76 0.74 8.18 1.54
CA THR A 76 1.11 6.79 1.83
C THR A 76 1.05 5.96 0.55
N ILE A 77 2.06 5.12 0.33
CA ILE A 77 2.14 4.23 -0.85
C ILE A 77 2.27 2.80 -0.35
N MET A 78 1.27 1.96 -0.67
CA MET A 78 1.26 0.53 -0.33
C MET A 78 0.93 -0.30 -1.58
N LEU A 79 1.95 -0.79 -2.25
CA LEU A 79 1.89 -1.58 -3.49
C LEU A 79 3.01 -2.64 -3.50
N GLY A 80 2.95 -3.56 -4.44
CA GLY A 80 3.99 -4.58 -4.71
C GLY A 80 3.47 -6.02 -4.58
N GLY A 81 2.37 -6.23 -3.86
CA GLY A 81 1.76 -7.55 -3.77
C GLY A 81 1.24 -8.05 -5.13
N ASN A 82 0.55 -7.20 -5.87
CA ASN A 82 0.03 -7.56 -7.20
C ASN A 82 1.15 -7.76 -8.23
N ASP A 83 2.28 -7.06 -8.10
CA ASP A 83 3.43 -7.26 -8.99
C ASP A 83 3.96 -8.70 -8.88
N LEU A 84 4.10 -9.24 -7.67
CA LEU A 84 4.48 -10.64 -7.46
C LEU A 84 3.44 -11.63 -8.00
N MET A 85 2.16 -11.30 -7.93
CA MET A 85 1.06 -12.18 -8.36
C MET A 85 0.87 -12.19 -9.87
N THR A 86 1.10 -11.07 -10.55
CA THR A 86 0.83 -10.91 -11.98
C THR A 86 2.06 -11.15 -12.87
N GLU A 87 3.26 -11.08 -12.28
CA GLU A 87 4.52 -11.28 -12.98
C GLU A 87 5.23 -12.55 -12.44
N PRO A 88 5.01 -13.71 -13.07
CA PRO A 88 5.53 -15.00 -12.55
C PRO A 88 7.05 -15.06 -12.45
N GLU A 89 7.75 -14.26 -13.26
CA GLU A 89 9.21 -14.18 -13.26
C GLU A 89 9.80 -13.26 -12.19
N PHE A 90 8.93 -12.45 -11.51
CA PHE A 90 9.40 -11.47 -10.55
C PHE A 90 9.77 -12.10 -9.20
N PHE A 91 10.89 -11.62 -8.69
CA PHE A 91 11.32 -11.77 -7.30
C PHE A 91 11.08 -10.47 -6.53
N ALA A 92 11.28 -10.51 -5.25
CA ALA A 92 11.07 -9.35 -4.39
C ALA A 92 12.00 -8.17 -4.75
N GLU A 93 13.20 -8.46 -5.27
CA GLU A 93 14.15 -7.46 -5.77
C GLU A 93 13.60 -6.69 -6.97
N ASP A 94 13.00 -7.38 -7.94
CA ASP A 94 12.41 -6.75 -9.12
C ASP A 94 11.27 -5.80 -8.73
N VAL A 95 10.49 -6.20 -7.73
CA VAL A 95 9.42 -5.37 -7.17
C VAL A 95 9.98 -4.15 -6.43
N ALA A 96 11.05 -4.33 -5.67
CA ALA A 96 11.71 -3.23 -4.96
C ALA A 96 12.35 -2.22 -5.92
N GLU A 97 13.01 -2.69 -7.00
CA GLU A 97 13.56 -1.84 -8.06
C GLU A 97 12.45 -1.03 -8.74
N ARG A 98 11.34 -1.67 -9.10
CA ARG A 98 10.15 -0.99 -9.67
C ARG A 98 9.56 0.06 -8.72
N MET A 99 9.56 -0.21 -7.41
CA MET A 99 9.12 0.74 -6.40
C MET A 99 10.10 1.92 -6.28
N GLU A 100 11.41 1.67 -6.34
CA GLU A 100 12.42 2.73 -6.35
C GLU A 100 12.22 3.69 -7.51
N ASP A 101 12.06 3.16 -8.72
CA ASP A 101 11.81 3.96 -9.92
C ASP A 101 10.54 4.82 -9.78
N PHE A 102 9.48 4.25 -9.23
CA PHE A 102 8.24 4.98 -8.99
C PHE A 102 8.41 6.11 -7.96
N LEU A 103 9.09 5.84 -6.86
CA LEU A 103 9.36 6.84 -5.81
C LEU A 103 10.28 7.97 -6.33
N LEU A 104 11.31 7.62 -7.09
CA LEU A 104 12.19 8.61 -7.75
C LEU A 104 11.42 9.46 -8.75
N TYR A 105 10.56 8.86 -9.55
CA TYR A 105 9.65 9.59 -10.43
C TYR A 105 8.80 10.61 -9.67
N LEU A 106 8.16 10.19 -8.57
CA LEU A 106 7.30 11.08 -7.76
C LEU A 106 8.10 12.23 -7.14
N ARG A 107 9.29 11.94 -6.59
CA ARG A 107 10.18 12.96 -6.00
C ARG A 107 10.65 14.00 -7.02
N GLY A 108 10.76 13.64 -8.28
CA GLY A 108 11.09 14.54 -9.38
C GLY A 108 9.95 15.48 -9.80
N GLN A 109 8.73 15.29 -9.25
CA GLN A 109 7.57 16.07 -9.68
C GLN A 109 7.43 17.39 -8.91
N PRO A 110 7.43 18.55 -9.59
CA PRO A 110 7.25 19.86 -8.91
C PRO A 110 5.96 19.97 -8.10
N GLN A 111 4.90 19.28 -8.52
CA GLN A 111 3.59 19.28 -7.87
C GLN A 111 3.59 18.59 -6.50
N LEU A 112 4.59 17.75 -6.23
CA LEU A 112 4.74 16.99 -4.99
C LEU A 112 5.88 17.53 -4.11
N GLN A 113 6.44 18.70 -4.44
CA GLN A 113 7.47 19.30 -3.59
C GLN A 113 6.92 19.65 -2.21
N GLY A 114 7.63 19.22 -1.17
CA GLY A 114 7.23 19.42 0.23
C GLY A 114 6.20 18.41 0.74
N VAL A 115 5.69 17.52 -0.13
CA VAL A 115 4.82 16.41 0.28
C VAL A 115 5.67 15.27 0.82
N GLU A 116 5.33 14.77 1.99
CA GLU A 116 5.99 13.61 2.55
C GLU A 116 5.50 12.31 1.88
N LEU A 117 6.43 11.46 1.43
CA LEU A 117 6.12 10.11 0.96
C LEU A 117 6.38 9.11 2.10
N LEU A 118 5.36 8.36 2.48
CA LEU A 118 5.44 7.28 3.44
C LEU A 118 5.28 5.94 2.71
N LEU A 119 6.36 5.15 2.67
CA LEU A 119 6.34 3.83 2.04
C LEU A 119 5.82 2.79 3.03
N ILE A 120 4.77 2.05 2.64
CA ILE A 120 4.23 0.93 3.41
C ILE A 120 4.47 -0.35 2.63
N SER A 121 5.23 -1.30 3.21
CA SER A 121 5.31 -2.64 2.64
C SER A 121 3.96 -3.33 2.79
N PRO A 122 3.43 -3.99 1.74
CA PRO A 122 2.23 -4.80 1.90
C PRO A 122 2.45 -5.92 2.92
N PRO A 123 1.40 -6.41 3.59
CA PRO A 123 1.53 -7.53 4.51
C PRO A 123 2.05 -8.77 3.76
N PRO A 124 3.02 -9.52 4.32
CA PRO A 124 3.46 -10.77 3.73
C PRO A 124 2.29 -11.73 3.52
N MET A 125 2.20 -12.29 2.31
CA MET A 125 1.15 -13.23 1.96
C MET A 125 1.18 -14.47 2.86
N GLN A 126 -0.01 -15.03 3.13
CA GLN A 126 -0.18 -16.25 3.91
C GLN A 126 -0.74 -17.36 3.01
N PRO A 127 -0.58 -18.64 3.38
CA PRO A 127 -1.23 -19.72 2.64
C PRO A 127 -2.74 -19.47 2.55
N GLY A 128 -3.27 -19.47 1.34
CA GLY A 128 -4.68 -19.16 1.08
C GLY A 128 -5.09 -19.55 -0.33
N GLN A 129 -6.33 -19.28 -0.68
CA GLN A 129 -6.89 -19.70 -1.97
C GLN A 129 -6.14 -19.08 -3.19
N TRP A 130 -5.58 -17.87 -3.04
CA TRP A 130 -4.86 -17.18 -4.13
C TRP A 130 -3.34 -17.28 -4.01
N THR A 131 -2.84 -17.87 -2.94
CA THR A 131 -1.41 -17.93 -2.60
C THR A 131 -0.94 -19.36 -2.41
N THR A 132 -1.28 -20.22 -3.36
CA THR A 132 -0.91 -21.65 -3.33
C THR A 132 0.55 -21.89 -3.69
N GLU A 133 1.19 -20.94 -4.37
CA GLU A 133 2.59 -21.06 -4.82
C GLU A 133 3.56 -20.70 -3.71
N PRO A 134 4.51 -21.60 -3.35
CA PRO A 134 5.52 -21.30 -2.33
C PRO A 134 6.38 -20.08 -2.64
N ARG A 135 6.60 -19.76 -3.94
CA ARG A 135 7.31 -18.57 -4.38
C ARG A 135 6.65 -17.30 -3.86
N LEU A 136 5.34 -17.13 -4.06
CA LEU A 136 4.61 -15.93 -3.60
C LEU A 136 4.76 -15.71 -2.10
N LEU A 137 4.66 -16.80 -1.31
CA LEU A 137 4.83 -16.74 0.14
C LEU A 137 6.27 -16.36 0.53
N GLY A 138 7.26 -16.89 -0.19
CA GLY A 138 8.69 -16.59 0.03
C GLY A 138 9.00 -15.14 -0.31
N GLU A 139 8.67 -14.72 -1.51
CA GLU A 139 9.02 -13.39 -2.01
C GLU A 139 8.26 -12.27 -1.28
N SER A 140 6.99 -12.46 -0.97
CA SER A 140 6.24 -11.46 -0.20
C SER A 140 6.80 -11.21 1.20
N ARG A 141 7.45 -12.21 1.83
CA ARG A 141 8.12 -12.05 3.14
C ARG A 141 9.42 -11.26 3.06
N ARG A 142 10.02 -11.16 1.88
CA ARG A 142 11.27 -10.41 1.66
C ARG A 142 11.01 -8.92 1.41
N LEU A 143 9.84 -8.56 0.86
CA LEU A 143 9.49 -7.18 0.54
C LEU A 143 9.67 -6.19 1.72
N PRO A 144 9.25 -6.49 2.96
CA PRO A 144 9.43 -5.54 4.06
C PRO A 144 10.88 -5.16 4.33
N GLY A 145 11.81 -6.11 4.21
CA GLY A 145 13.25 -5.85 4.37
C GLY A 145 13.78 -4.97 3.25
N LEU A 146 13.50 -5.33 1.99
CA LEU A 146 13.93 -4.58 0.81
C LEU A 146 13.35 -3.15 0.79
N TYR A 147 12.08 -2.99 1.18
CA TYR A 147 11.45 -1.66 1.25
C TYR A 147 12.01 -0.82 2.40
N ALA A 148 12.43 -1.45 3.51
CA ALA A 148 13.12 -0.73 4.58
C ALA A 148 14.48 -0.20 4.12
N GLU A 149 15.25 -1.02 3.39
CA GLU A 149 16.53 -0.63 2.80
C GLU A 149 16.35 0.48 1.76
N LEU A 150 15.38 0.33 0.86
CA LEU A 150 15.01 1.33 -0.14
C LEU A 150 14.62 2.67 0.51
N ALA A 151 13.73 2.63 1.48
CA ALA A 151 13.27 3.84 2.19
C ALA A 151 14.42 4.53 2.91
N SER A 152 15.31 3.77 3.57
CA SER A 152 16.51 4.30 4.21
C SER A 152 17.44 4.98 3.20
N GLY A 153 17.67 4.34 2.03
CA GLY A 153 18.49 4.90 0.95
C GLY A 153 17.94 6.20 0.38
N LEU A 154 16.62 6.33 0.32
CA LEU A 154 15.92 7.51 -0.17
C LEU A 154 15.59 8.54 0.94
N GLY A 155 15.88 8.25 2.21
CA GLY A 155 15.53 9.13 3.32
C GLY A 155 14.01 9.28 3.52
N LEU A 156 13.25 8.21 3.29
CA LEU A 156 11.80 8.15 3.49
C LEU A 156 11.45 7.44 4.79
N ARG A 157 10.30 7.78 5.37
CA ARG A 157 9.70 6.94 6.42
C ARG A 157 9.14 5.65 5.82
N HIS A 158 9.29 4.56 6.56
CA HIS A 158 8.82 3.23 6.17
C HIS A 158 8.02 2.58 7.28
N LEU A 159 6.99 1.83 6.87
CA LEU A 159 6.21 0.96 7.73
C LEU A 159 6.08 -0.42 7.09
N ALA A 160 6.51 -1.47 7.77
CA ALA A 160 6.10 -2.83 7.42
C ALA A 160 4.66 -3.04 7.91
N ALA A 161 3.74 -3.34 6.99
CA ALA A 161 2.37 -3.62 7.38
C ALA A 161 2.34 -4.80 8.38
N PRO A 162 1.60 -4.66 9.51
CA PRO A 162 1.58 -5.69 10.54
C PRO A 162 1.10 -7.04 9.98
N SER A 163 1.85 -8.11 10.31
CA SER A 163 1.53 -9.47 9.93
C SER A 163 1.29 -10.30 11.19
N ALA A 164 0.04 -10.42 11.58
CA ALA A 164 -0.40 -11.25 12.70
C ALA A 164 -1.26 -12.41 12.21
N SER A 165 -1.40 -13.44 13.05
CA SER A 165 -2.39 -14.49 12.78
C SER A 165 -3.77 -13.86 12.58
N ARG A 166 -4.47 -14.24 11.51
CA ARG A 166 -5.78 -13.73 11.11
C ARG A 166 -5.81 -12.27 10.59
N SER A 167 -4.66 -11.65 10.33
CA SER A 167 -4.65 -10.33 9.68
C SER A 167 -5.02 -10.38 8.20
N LEU A 168 -4.81 -11.53 7.54
CA LEU A 168 -5.28 -11.80 6.19
C LEU A 168 -6.43 -12.79 6.18
N ASP A 169 -7.27 -12.69 5.16
CA ASP A 169 -8.43 -13.54 4.97
C ASP A 169 -8.06 -14.88 4.30
N PHE A 170 -9.07 -15.72 4.03
CA PHE A 170 -8.93 -17.08 3.46
C PHE A 170 -8.19 -17.13 2.11
N ASP A 171 -8.14 -16.03 1.39
CA ASP A 171 -7.42 -15.94 0.12
C ASP A 171 -5.89 -15.78 0.30
N GLY A 172 -5.44 -15.41 1.48
CA GLY A 172 -4.03 -15.24 1.84
C GLY A 172 -3.43 -13.90 1.44
N VAL A 173 -4.23 -12.95 0.91
CA VAL A 173 -3.80 -11.65 0.36
C VAL A 173 -4.47 -10.47 1.03
N HIS A 174 -5.80 -10.52 1.17
CA HIS A 174 -6.58 -9.38 1.61
C HIS A 174 -6.70 -9.27 3.12
N LEU A 175 -6.63 -8.03 3.61
CA LEU A 175 -6.78 -7.73 5.02
C LEU A 175 -8.19 -8.10 5.51
N THR A 176 -8.26 -8.75 6.67
CA THR A 176 -9.50 -8.87 7.45
C THR A 176 -9.84 -7.54 8.12
N GLU A 177 -11.02 -7.43 8.76
CA GLU A 177 -11.33 -6.29 9.63
C GLU A 177 -10.25 -6.07 10.71
N TYR A 178 -9.73 -7.17 11.26
CA TYR A 178 -8.64 -7.12 12.23
C TYR A 178 -7.33 -6.62 11.59
N GLY A 179 -7.00 -7.09 10.39
CA GLY A 179 -5.83 -6.62 9.64
C GLY A 179 -5.89 -5.12 9.32
N HIS A 180 -7.06 -4.63 8.90
CA HIS A 180 -7.30 -3.20 8.69
C HIS A 180 -7.08 -2.38 9.96
N ARG A 181 -7.56 -2.86 11.10
CA ARG A 181 -7.37 -2.19 12.39
C ARG A 181 -5.90 -2.14 12.80
N LEU A 182 -5.17 -3.25 12.67
CA LEU A 182 -3.73 -3.29 12.96
C LEU A 182 -2.96 -2.29 12.09
N LEU A 183 -3.25 -2.25 10.79
CA LEU A 183 -2.59 -1.32 9.89
C LEU A 183 -2.93 0.13 10.22
N PHE A 184 -4.19 0.43 10.52
CA PHE A 184 -4.60 1.75 11.00
C PHE A 184 -3.80 2.19 12.23
N GLU A 185 -3.69 1.32 13.25
CA GLU A 185 -2.98 1.64 14.49
C GLU A 185 -1.49 1.91 14.22
N ALA A 186 -0.85 1.08 13.40
CA ALA A 186 0.56 1.26 13.05
C ALA A 186 0.80 2.55 12.25
N VAL A 187 -0.05 2.86 11.26
CA VAL A 187 0.07 4.11 10.50
C VAL A 187 -0.20 5.33 11.40
N ARG A 188 -1.22 5.28 12.25
CA ARG A 188 -1.54 6.35 13.21
C ARG A 188 -0.36 6.65 14.13
N GLU A 189 0.29 5.63 14.68
CA GLU A 189 1.47 5.81 15.55
C GLU A 189 2.62 6.45 14.77
N LEU A 190 2.87 6.00 13.55
CA LEU A 190 3.95 6.51 12.73
C LEU A 190 3.73 7.99 12.34
N ILE A 191 2.51 8.40 11.98
CA ILE A 191 2.24 9.80 11.59
C ILE A 191 2.16 10.76 12.78
N ALA A 192 2.02 10.24 14.01
CA ALA A 192 2.02 11.04 15.24
C ALA A 192 3.43 11.26 15.83
N ALA A 193 4.43 10.49 15.36
CA ALA A 193 5.82 10.57 15.81
C ALA A 193 6.58 11.68 15.07
#